data_5354ce8e2a913538c8929c34bb8cbca8
#
_entry.id   5354ce8e2a913538c8929c34bb8cbca8
#
_cell.length_a   1.000
_cell.length_b   1.000
_cell.length_c   1.000
_cell.angle_alpha   90.00
_cell.angle_beta   90.00
_cell.angle_gamma   90.00
#
_symmetry.space_group_name_H-M   'P 1'
#
loop_
_entity.id
_entity.type
_entity.pdbx_description
1 polymer ?
#
loop_
_entity_poly.entity_id
_entity_poly.type
_entity_poly.pdbx_seq_one_letter_code
_entity_poly.pdbx_strand_id
1 'polypeptide(L)'
;MKLHLGCGPVIVPGWVNVDKSPNVLLSRVPALKRGLARVGVLTQGHLDASFTRDVVHADVLAGLPYPDGTAEFIYHAHVIEHLSRPQAQRFLQECARLLAPGGVLRVTTPDLAQIVDAYRAGERGGPDAPMPADRFMQTLETYVDLPGARLQRFVRRNFATAYVHQWLYDADSLAQLMREAGLEPGPPLGYRQGGFPDLDQLEIREQGLFMQATRPA
;
A
#
# COMPACT_ATOMS: atom_id res chain seq x y z
N MET A 1 -9.40 -12.15 -14.13
CA MET A 1 -9.77 -10.81 -13.60
C MET A 1 -8.52 -10.03 -13.17
N LYS A 2 -8.63 -8.69 -12.98
CA LYS A 2 -7.54 -7.84 -12.48
C LYS A 2 -7.92 -7.30 -11.10
N LEU A 3 -7.03 -7.42 -10.09
CA LEU A 3 -7.26 -6.97 -8.71
C LEU A 3 -6.29 -5.85 -8.33
N HIS A 4 -6.81 -4.75 -7.82
CA HIS A 4 -6.03 -3.65 -7.23
C HIS A 4 -6.28 -3.61 -5.73
N LEU A 5 -5.31 -4.09 -4.95
CA LEU A 5 -5.43 -4.29 -3.50
C LEU A 5 -4.84 -3.10 -2.74
N GLY A 6 -5.59 -2.57 -1.77
CA GLY A 6 -5.21 -1.33 -1.09
C GLY A 6 -5.22 -0.14 -2.03
N CYS A 7 -6.26 -0.03 -2.87
CA CYS A 7 -6.30 0.94 -3.96
C CYS A 7 -6.27 2.40 -3.47
N GLY A 8 -6.60 2.66 -2.22
CA GLY A 8 -6.75 4.02 -1.73
C GLY A 8 -7.70 4.83 -2.64
N PRO A 9 -7.37 6.10 -2.92
CA PRO A 9 -8.16 6.93 -3.84
C PRO A 9 -7.87 6.66 -5.33
N VAL A 10 -6.92 5.78 -5.66
CA VAL A 10 -6.55 5.45 -7.05
C VAL A 10 -7.46 4.34 -7.55
N ILE A 11 -8.48 4.71 -8.32
CA ILE A 11 -9.49 3.78 -8.82
C ILE A 11 -9.28 3.61 -10.32
N VAL A 12 -8.92 2.40 -10.73
CA VAL A 12 -8.60 2.10 -12.13
C VAL A 12 -9.76 1.33 -12.77
N PRO A 13 -10.33 1.84 -13.89
CA PRO A 13 -11.39 1.16 -14.62
C PRO A 13 -10.96 -0.23 -15.11
N GLY A 14 -11.87 -1.21 -15.05
CA GLY A 14 -11.58 -2.59 -15.46
C GLY A 14 -10.82 -3.42 -14.43
N TRP A 15 -10.50 -2.82 -13.26
CA TRP A 15 -9.95 -3.49 -12.10
C TRP A 15 -10.99 -3.64 -10.99
N VAL A 16 -10.94 -4.72 -10.25
CA VAL A 16 -11.63 -4.82 -8.96
C VAL A 16 -10.77 -4.09 -7.93
N ASN A 17 -11.18 -2.86 -7.61
CA ASN A 17 -10.48 -2.02 -6.64
C ASN A 17 -10.93 -2.38 -5.23
N VAL A 18 -10.01 -2.81 -4.37
CA VAL A 18 -10.26 -3.29 -3.01
C VAL A 18 -9.52 -2.43 -2.01
N ASP A 19 -10.20 -1.99 -0.96
CA ASP A 19 -9.57 -1.26 0.15
C ASP A 19 -10.28 -1.57 1.47
N LYS A 20 -9.52 -1.67 2.56
CA LYS A 20 -10.06 -1.95 3.90
C LYS A 20 -10.38 -0.70 4.71
N SER A 21 -10.04 0.48 4.19
CA SER A 21 -10.25 1.74 4.92
C SER A 21 -11.74 1.95 5.24
N PRO A 22 -12.08 2.29 6.48
CA PRO A 22 -13.45 2.72 6.82
C PRO A 22 -13.94 3.89 5.97
N ASN A 23 -13.03 4.66 5.36
CA ASN A 23 -13.37 5.77 4.48
C ASN A 23 -14.10 5.31 3.20
N VAL A 24 -13.92 4.06 2.76
CA VAL A 24 -14.73 3.45 1.67
C VAL A 24 -16.21 3.48 2.05
N LEU A 25 -16.54 3.03 3.27
CA LEU A 25 -17.93 3.01 3.75
C LEU A 25 -18.45 4.44 4.02
N LEU A 26 -17.62 5.30 4.62
CA LEU A 26 -17.98 6.69 4.90
C LEU A 26 -18.23 7.50 3.63
N SER A 27 -17.53 7.19 2.54
CA SER A 27 -17.76 7.84 1.24
C SER A 27 -19.13 7.52 0.65
N ARG A 28 -19.77 6.43 1.09
CA ARG A 28 -21.15 6.08 0.70
C ARG A 28 -22.21 6.90 1.44
N VAL A 29 -21.83 7.57 2.56
CA VAL A 29 -22.71 8.38 3.41
C VAL A 29 -22.08 9.77 3.63
N PRO A 30 -22.08 10.65 2.61
CA PRO A 30 -21.35 11.93 2.66
C PRO A 30 -21.76 12.87 3.80
N ALA A 31 -23.01 12.82 4.22
CA ALA A 31 -23.50 13.64 5.33
C ALA A 31 -22.83 13.24 6.66
N LEU A 32 -22.73 11.92 6.93
CA LEU A 32 -22.02 11.39 8.10
C LEU A 32 -20.53 11.73 8.04
N LYS A 33 -19.89 11.55 6.89
CA LYS A 33 -18.48 11.88 6.67
C LYS A 33 -18.18 13.34 7.01
N ARG A 34 -19.02 14.28 6.52
CA ARG A 34 -18.89 15.71 6.86
C ARG A 34 -19.16 16.01 8.34
N GLY A 35 -20.15 15.33 8.94
CA GLY A 35 -20.43 15.47 10.37
C GLY A 35 -19.24 15.06 11.25
N LEU A 36 -18.63 13.91 10.95
CA LEU A 36 -17.44 13.42 11.67
C LEU A 36 -16.22 14.35 11.50
N ALA A 37 -16.06 14.97 10.33
CA ALA A 37 -15.02 15.96 10.11
C ALA A 37 -15.25 17.25 10.93
N ARG A 38 -16.50 17.74 11.02
CA ARG A 38 -16.83 18.94 11.81
C ARG A 38 -16.52 18.77 13.29
N VAL A 39 -16.68 17.56 13.84
CA VAL A 39 -16.31 17.27 15.24
C VAL A 39 -14.85 16.84 15.40
N GLY A 40 -14.01 17.00 14.36
CA GLY A 40 -12.57 16.76 14.42
C GLY A 40 -12.16 15.29 14.47
N VAL A 41 -13.07 14.36 14.19
CA VAL A 41 -12.79 12.92 14.11
C VAL A 41 -12.02 12.59 12.82
N LEU A 42 -12.44 13.18 11.69
CA LEU A 42 -11.77 13.04 10.40
C LEU A 42 -10.90 14.27 10.11
N THR A 43 -9.79 14.05 9.41
CA THR A 43 -8.92 15.12 8.90
C THR A 43 -9.37 15.57 7.52
N GLN A 44 -8.81 16.69 7.02
CA GLN A 44 -9.07 17.15 5.65
C GLN A 44 -8.69 16.07 4.62
N GLY A 45 -7.55 15.40 4.79
CA GLY A 45 -7.15 14.31 3.91
C GLY A 45 -8.18 13.17 3.82
N HIS A 46 -8.92 12.88 4.90
CA HIS A 46 -10.02 11.91 4.84
C HIS A 46 -11.22 12.43 4.03
N LEU A 47 -11.47 13.76 4.04
CA LEU A 47 -12.52 14.36 3.21
C LEU A 47 -12.15 14.33 1.74
N ASP A 48 -10.89 14.64 1.43
CA ASP A 48 -10.36 14.71 0.06
C ASP A 48 -10.27 13.32 -0.57
N ALA A 49 -9.98 12.27 0.22
CA ALA A 49 -10.00 10.90 -0.24
C ALA A 49 -11.44 10.45 -0.53
N SER A 50 -11.83 10.48 -1.79
CA SER A 50 -13.13 10.03 -2.28
C SER A 50 -13.02 8.64 -2.87
N PHE A 51 -13.84 7.72 -2.36
CA PHE A 51 -14.01 6.40 -2.95
C PHE A 51 -15.32 6.34 -3.73
N THR A 52 -15.27 5.78 -4.93
CA THR A 52 -16.50 5.48 -5.68
C THR A 52 -17.24 4.31 -5.03
N ARG A 53 -18.52 4.14 -5.40
CA ARG A 53 -19.33 3.02 -4.85
C ARG A 53 -18.83 1.65 -5.26
N ASP A 54 -18.06 1.58 -6.34
CA ASP A 54 -17.55 0.34 -6.94
C ASP A 54 -16.34 -0.22 -6.19
N VAL A 55 -15.74 0.54 -5.27
CA VAL A 55 -14.66 0.03 -4.43
C VAL A 55 -15.20 -1.02 -3.46
N VAL A 56 -14.61 -2.19 -3.52
CA VAL A 56 -14.93 -3.31 -2.61
C VAL A 56 -14.29 -3.05 -1.25
N HIS A 57 -15.11 -2.93 -0.21
CA HIS A 57 -14.59 -2.84 1.16
C HIS A 57 -14.29 -4.22 1.69
N ALA A 58 -13.00 -4.59 1.75
CA ALA A 58 -12.56 -5.88 2.28
C ALA A 58 -11.14 -5.80 2.85
N ASP A 59 -10.85 -6.65 3.83
CA ASP A 59 -9.49 -6.87 4.34
C ASP A 59 -8.91 -8.13 3.71
N VAL A 60 -7.84 -7.96 2.92
CA VAL A 60 -7.16 -9.08 2.24
C VAL A 60 -6.60 -10.09 3.24
N LEU A 61 -6.22 -9.66 4.45
CA LEU A 61 -5.75 -10.56 5.50
C LEU A 61 -6.83 -11.49 6.07
N ALA A 62 -8.10 -11.16 5.84
CA ALA A 62 -9.24 -12.02 6.19
C ALA A 62 -9.62 -13.01 5.06
N GLY A 63 -8.92 -12.91 3.91
CA GLY A 63 -9.26 -13.62 2.69
C GLY A 63 -10.32 -12.91 1.86
N LEU A 64 -10.14 -12.90 0.54
CA LEU A 64 -11.11 -12.32 -0.39
C LEU A 64 -12.09 -13.39 -0.90
N PRO A 65 -13.37 -13.03 -1.10
CA PRO A 65 -14.40 -13.99 -1.51
C PRO A 65 -14.34 -14.34 -3.01
N TYR A 66 -13.13 -14.57 -3.51
CA TYR A 66 -12.89 -15.00 -4.90
C TYR A 66 -12.28 -16.40 -4.90
N PRO A 67 -12.66 -17.25 -5.88
CA PRO A 67 -12.06 -18.58 -6.02
C PRO A 67 -10.56 -18.51 -6.30
N ASP A 68 -9.86 -19.61 -6.00
CA ASP A 68 -8.45 -19.77 -6.32
C ASP A 68 -8.23 -19.67 -7.83
N GLY A 69 -7.12 -19.05 -8.23
CA GLY A 69 -6.70 -19.00 -9.62
C GLY A 69 -7.57 -18.16 -10.54
N THR A 70 -8.29 -17.16 -10.02
CA THR A 70 -9.19 -16.33 -10.84
C THR A 70 -8.57 -15.01 -11.31
N ALA A 71 -7.47 -14.57 -10.70
CA ALA A 71 -6.81 -13.33 -11.06
C ALA A 71 -5.67 -13.56 -12.06
N GLU A 72 -5.68 -12.86 -13.17
CA GLU A 72 -4.56 -12.80 -14.11
C GLU A 72 -3.50 -11.81 -13.65
N PHE A 73 -3.95 -10.70 -13.06
CA PHE A 73 -3.09 -9.63 -12.56
C PHE A 73 -3.53 -9.17 -11.19
N ILE A 74 -2.58 -9.03 -10.28
CA ILE A 74 -2.77 -8.38 -8.98
C ILE A 74 -1.77 -7.24 -8.85
N TYR A 75 -2.24 -6.08 -8.45
CA TYR A 75 -1.43 -4.91 -8.14
C TYR A 75 -1.68 -4.44 -6.72
N HIS A 76 -0.61 -4.07 -6.03
CA HIS A 76 -0.69 -3.24 -4.83
C HIS A 76 0.50 -2.29 -4.72
N ALA A 77 0.23 -1.11 -4.19
CA ALA A 77 1.25 -0.10 -3.92
C ALA A 77 1.07 0.44 -2.50
N HIS A 78 2.16 0.56 -1.77
CA HIS A 78 2.19 1.11 -0.42
C HIS A 78 1.20 0.43 0.53
N VAL A 79 1.24 -0.91 0.55
CA VAL A 79 0.41 -1.77 1.42
C VAL A 79 1.28 -2.65 2.31
N ILE A 80 2.27 -3.32 1.72
CA ILE A 80 3.03 -4.37 2.40
C ILE A 80 3.89 -3.83 3.54
N GLU A 81 4.38 -2.60 3.42
CA GLU A 81 5.17 -1.92 4.46
C GLU A 81 4.37 -1.59 5.73
N HIS A 82 3.04 -1.53 5.62
CA HIS A 82 2.14 -1.31 6.74
C HIS A 82 1.75 -2.59 7.48
N LEU A 83 2.25 -3.73 7.02
CA LEU A 83 2.01 -5.04 7.60
C LEU A 83 3.23 -5.50 8.40
N SER A 84 2.99 -6.19 9.52
CA SER A 84 4.07 -6.95 10.16
C SER A 84 4.55 -8.06 9.22
N ARG A 85 5.79 -8.54 9.36
CA ARG A 85 6.33 -9.57 8.47
C ARG A 85 5.44 -10.83 8.37
N PRO A 86 4.86 -11.38 9.47
CA PRO A 86 3.92 -12.50 9.36
C PRO A 86 2.61 -12.14 8.64
N GLN A 87 2.14 -10.89 8.75
CA GLN A 87 0.96 -10.43 8.01
C GLN A 87 1.27 -10.27 6.52
N ALA A 88 2.44 -9.72 6.18
CA ALA A 88 2.90 -9.58 4.80
C ALA A 88 3.02 -10.95 4.11
N GLN A 89 3.53 -11.95 4.82
CA GLN A 89 3.58 -13.31 4.31
C GLN A 89 2.19 -13.87 4.00
N ARG A 90 1.23 -13.73 4.93
CA ARG A 90 -0.17 -14.15 4.70
C ARG A 90 -0.82 -13.38 3.56
N PHE A 91 -0.53 -12.08 3.44
CA PHE A 91 -1.02 -11.24 2.35
C PHE A 91 -0.53 -11.73 0.99
N LEU A 92 0.77 -12.05 0.86
CA LEU A 92 1.34 -12.58 -0.38
C LEU A 92 0.85 -14.01 -0.67
N GLN A 93 0.62 -14.83 0.35
CA GLN A 93 -0.01 -16.15 0.18
C GLN A 93 -1.43 -16.04 -0.36
N GLU A 94 -2.21 -15.06 0.09
CA GLU A 94 -3.54 -14.79 -0.46
C GLU A 94 -3.45 -14.30 -1.92
N CYS A 95 -2.48 -13.43 -2.24
CA CYS A 95 -2.23 -13.06 -3.64
C CYS A 95 -1.87 -14.28 -4.49
N ALA A 96 -1.01 -15.17 -4.00
CA ALA A 96 -0.64 -16.41 -4.70
C ALA A 96 -1.85 -17.32 -4.90
N ARG A 97 -2.74 -17.46 -3.91
CA ARG A 97 -3.98 -18.23 -4.02
C ARG A 97 -4.89 -17.70 -5.13
N LEU A 98 -5.07 -16.38 -5.16
CA LEU A 98 -5.98 -15.71 -6.11
C LEU A 98 -5.46 -15.70 -7.55
N LEU A 99 -4.13 -15.61 -7.75
CA LEU A 99 -3.54 -15.61 -9.08
C LEU A 99 -3.81 -16.92 -9.81
N ALA A 100 -4.14 -16.84 -11.09
CA ALA A 100 -4.13 -17.98 -11.99
C ALA A 100 -2.69 -18.51 -12.19
N PRO A 101 -2.49 -19.78 -12.55
CA PRO A 101 -1.19 -20.24 -13.03
C PRO A 101 -0.65 -19.32 -14.12
N GLY A 102 0.58 -18.85 -13.99
CA GLY A 102 1.18 -17.84 -14.87
C GLY A 102 0.70 -16.40 -14.63
N GLY A 103 -0.23 -16.18 -13.72
CA GLY A 103 -0.69 -14.84 -13.34
C GLY A 103 0.41 -14.02 -12.64
N VAL A 104 0.34 -12.70 -12.72
CA VAL A 104 1.40 -11.79 -12.30
C VAL A 104 0.95 -10.89 -11.16
N LEU A 105 1.75 -10.86 -10.10
CA LEU A 105 1.68 -9.87 -9.03
C LEU A 105 2.66 -8.73 -9.32
N ARG A 106 2.21 -7.48 -9.25
CA ARG A 106 3.06 -6.28 -9.24
C ARG A 106 3.00 -5.61 -7.87
N VAL A 107 4.16 -5.35 -7.30
CA VAL A 107 4.33 -4.73 -5.98
C VAL A 107 5.12 -3.44 -6.11
N THR A 108 4.62 -2.38 -5.47
CA THR A 108 5.35 -1.12 -5.25
C THR A 108 5.41 -0.84 -3.75
N THR A 109 6.62 -0.57 -3.22
CA THR A 109 6.85 -0.26 -1.80
C THR A 109 8.05 0.67 -1.68
N PRO A 110 8.25 1.41 -0.56
CA PRO A 110 9.49 2.13 -0.33
C PRO A 110 10.71 1.20 -0.41
N ASP A 111 11.79 1.67 -1.03
CA ASP A 111 13.04 0.92 -1.15
C ASP A 111 13.97 1.23 0.02
N LEU A 112 14.13 0.28 0.93
CA LEU A 112 15.02 0.44 2.09
C LEU A 112 16.49 0.68 1.67
N ALA A 113 16.94 0.05 0.62
CA ALA A 113 18.32 0.24 0.15
C ALA A 113 18.55 1.68 -0.30
N GLN A 114 17.65 2.24 -1.12
CA GLN A 114 17.73 3.64 -1.56
C GLN A 114 17.63 4.62 -0.38
N ILE A 115 16.77 4.35 0.61
CA ILE A 115 16.62 5.18 1.82
C ILE A 115 17.95 5.20 2.62
N VAL A 116 18.58 4.03 2.80
CA VAL A 116 19.87 3.91 3.50
C VAL A 116 21.00 4.60 2.74
N ASP A 117 21.06 4.43 1.42
CA ASP A 117 22.07 5.06 0.60
C ASP A 117 21.95 6.59 0.60
N ALA A 118 20.75 7.13 0.51
CA ALA A 118 20.51 8.57 0.64
C ALA A 118 20.96 9.12 2.01
N TYR A 119 20.72 8.38 3.09
CA TYR A 119 21.23 8.73 4.42
C TYR A 119 22.76 8.71 4.46
N ARG A 120 23.40 7.66 3.93
CA ARG A 120 24.89 7.52 3.91
C ARG A 120 25.56 8.58 3.05
N ALA A 121 24.94 8.98 1.95
CA ALA A 121 25.39 10.08 1.11
C ALA A 121 25.28 11.44 1.78
N GLY A 122 24.59 11.55 2.92
CA GLY A 122 24.38 12.82 3.62
C GLY A 122 23.48 13.78 2.83
N GLU A 123 22.61 13.26 1.98
CA GLU A 123 21.77 14.05 1.11
C GLU A 123 20.87 15.02 1.89
N ARG A 124 21.00 16.30 1.56
CA ARG A 124 20.14 17.37 2.02
C ARG A 124 19.39 17.97 0.83
N GLY A 125 18.12 18.24 0.99
CA GLY A 125 17.30 18.87 -0.05
C GLY A 125 17.52 20.37 -0.24
N GLY A 126 18.41 21.00 0.59
CA GLY A 126 18.70 22.43 0.58
C GLY A 126 19.19 22.92 1.93
N PRO A 127 19.52 24.25 2.08
CA PRO A 127 20.04 24.82 3.32
C PRO A 127 19.11 24.66 4.53
N ASP A 128 17.80 24.75 4.31
CA ASP A 128 16.76 24.67 5.33
C ASP A 128 16.16 23.25 5.47
N ALA A 129 16.70 22.27 4.74
CA ALA A 129 16.22 20.90 4.80
C ALA A 129 16.61 20.22 6.13
N PRO A 130 15.85 19.24 6.60
CA PRO A 130 16.16 18.47 7.79
C PRO A 130 17.57 17.88 7.74
N MET A 131 18.19 17.68 8.90
CA MET A 131 19.44 16.93 8.99
C MET A 131 19.28 15.53 8.41
N PRO A 132 20.33 14.90 7.86
CA PRO A 132 20.21 13.59 7.24
C PRO A 132 19.54 12.54 8.13
N ALA A 133 19.82 12.54 9.43
CA ALA A 133 19.18 11.63 10.38
C ALA A 133 17.67 11.91 10.54
N ASP A 134 17.28 13.18 10.63
CA ASP A 134 15.86 13.54 10.74
C ASP A 134 15.09 13.21 9.47
N ARG A 135 15.70 13.47 8.31
CA ARG A 135 15.15 13.09 7.00
C ARG A 135 14.97 11.57 6.89
N PHE A 136 15.99 10.82 7.30
CA PHE A 136 15.94 9.36 7.33
C PHE A 136 14.76 8.87 8.18
N MET A 137 14.63 9.37 9.42
CA MET A 137 13.53 9.01 10.31
C MET A 137 12.16 9.41 9.75
N GLN A 138 12.05 10.58 9.10
CA GLN A 138 10.82 11.00 8.43
C GLN A 138 10.47 10.07 7.26
N THR A 139 11.47 9.67 6.47
CA THR A 139 11.25 8.77 5.31
C THR A 139 10.86 7.35 5.75
N LEU A 140 11.38 6.89 6.91
CA LEU A 140 10.96 5.59 7.47
C LEU A 140 9.48 5.55 7.87
N GLU A 141 8.86 6.70 8.14
CA GLU A 141 7.44 6.81 8.56
C GLU A 141 7.05 5.84 9.68
N THR A 142 8.00 5.53 10.58
CA THR A 142 7.77 4.61 11.71
C THR A 142 7.06 5.26 12.89
N TYR A 143 6.90 6.57 12.86
CA TYR A 143 6.25 7.36 13.90
C TYR A 143 5.28 8.37 13.29
N VAL A 144 4.10 8.46 13.87
CA VAL A 144 3.12 9.50 13.52
C VAL A 144 2.67 10.22 14.79
N ASP A 145 2.88 11.53 14.82
CA ASP A 145 2.27 12.36 15.85
C ASP A 145 0.78 12.56 15.55
N LEU A 146 -0.07 12.17 16.49
CA LEU A 146 -1.51 12.31 16.39
C LEU A 146 -1.98 13.50 17.23
N PRO A 147 -2.06 14.72 16.66
CA PRO A 147 -2.53 15.89 17.40
C PRO A 147 -4.01 15.74 17.80
N GLY A 148 -4.35 16.38 18.90
CA GLY A 148 -5.73 16.48 19.38
C GLY A 148 -5.96 15.94 20.80
N ALA A 149 -7.19 16.09 21.29
CA ALA A 149 -7.62 15.60 22.59
C ALA A 149 -7.54 14.07 22.69
N ARG A 150 -7.53 13.53 23.92
CA ARG A 150 -7.41 12.06 24.16
C ARG A 150 -8.41 11.22 23.35
N LEU A 151 -9.67 11.66 23.29
CA LEU A 151 -10.71 10.97 22.52
C LEU A 151 -10.43 11.03 21.01
N GLN A 152 -10.02 12.18 20.49
CA GLN A 152 -9.68 12.32 19.07
C GLN A 152 -8.47 11.45 18.70
N ARG A 153 -7.44 11.39 19.54
CA ARG A 153 -6.28 10.50 19.35
C ARG A 153 -6.69 9.03 19.36
N PHE A 154 -7.55 8.63 20.31
CA PHE A 154 -8.08 7.26 20.37
C PHE A 154 -8.84 6.89 19.10
N VAL A 155 -9.75 7.75 18.64
CA VAL A 155 -10.52 7.52 17.42
C VAL A 155 -9.59 7.51 16.19
N ARG A 156 -8.69 8.48 16.06
CA ARG A 156 -7.72 8.52 14.96
C ARG A 156 -6.82 7.28 14.91
N ARG A 157 -6.40 6.80 16.08
CA ARG A 157 -5.58 5.59 16.19
C ARG A 157 -6.33 4.31 15.78
N ASN A 158 -7.63 4.23 16.01
CA ASN A 158 -8.39 3.00 15.80
C ASN A 158 -9.23 3.01 14.51
N PHE A 159 -9.60 4.19 14.00
CA PHE A 159 -10.50 4.32 12.85
C PHE A 159 -9.88 5.06 11.65
N ALA A 160 -8.97 5.98 11.91
CA ALA A 160 -8.25 6.70 10.89
C ALA A 160 -6.77 6.38 11.08
N THR A 161 -6.42 5.14 10.85
CA THR A 161 -5.08 4.59 11.08
C THR A 161 -4.03 5.50 10.46
N ALA A 162 -3.24 6.11 11.32
CA ALA A 162 -1.93 6.56 10.94
C ALA A 162 -1.19 5.30 10.48
N TYR A 163 -1.06 5.14 9.18
CA TYR A 163 -0.31 4.05 8.60
C TYR A 163 1.16 4.33 8.88
N VAL A 164 1.69 3.72 9.94
CA VAL A 164 3.14 3.67 10.16
C VAL A 164 3.70 2.50 9.38
N HIS A 165 4.89 2.64 8.85
CA HIS A 165 5.61 1.53 8.27
C HIS A 165 6.04 0.58 9.40
N GLN A 166 5.61 -0.67 9.33
CA GLN A 166 5.96 -1.70 10.28
C GLN A 166 7.20 -2.48 9.82
N TRP A 167 7.38 -2.60 8.50
CA TRP A 167 8.48 -3.35 7.93
C TRP A 167 8.83 -2.82 6.54
N LEU A 168 10.06 -2.37 6.36
CA LEU A 168 10.55 -1.94 5.05
C LEU A 168 11.35 -3.06 4.38
N TYR A 169 11.35 -3.04 3.07
CA TYR A 169 11.97 -4.06 2.22
C TYR A 169 13.01 -3.44 1.30
N ASP A 170 14.07 -4.20 1.04
CA ASP A 170 14.89 -4.12 -0.16
C ASP A 170 14.48 -5.22 -1.16
N ALA A 171 15.10 -5.23 -2.32
CA ALA A 171 14.78 -6.17 -3.38
C ALA A 171 14.93 -7.64 -2.94
N ASP A 172 16.01 -7.94 -2.22
CA ASP A 172 16.34 -9.31 -1.82
C ASP A 172 15.36 -9.85 -0.77
N SER A 173 15.06 -9.04 0.26
CA SER A 173 14.14 -9.43 1.33
C SER A 173 12.70 -9.54 0.84
N LEU A 174 12.28 -8.68 -0.12
CA LEU A 174 10.96 -8.79 -0.75
C LEU A 174 10.88 -10.02 -1.66
N ALA A 175 11.92 -10.27 -2.46
CA ALA A 175 11.98 -11.46 -3.30
C ALA A 175 11.94 -12.75 -2.47
N GLN A 176 12.65 -12.79 -1.35
CA GLN A 176 12.59 -13.94 -0.43
C GLN A 176 11.16 -14.15 0.10
N LEU A 177 10.50 -13.08 0.56
CA LEU A 177 9.14 -13.16 1.08
C LEU A 177 8.13 -13.63 0.02
N MET A 178 8.31 -13.22 -1.24
CA MET A 178 7.50 -13.69 -2.37
C MET A 178 7.70 -15.20 -2.62
N ARG A 179 8.95 -15.70 -2.56
CA ARG A 179 9.24 -17.15 -2.68
C ARG A 179 8.61 -17.94 -1.53
N GLU A 180 8.70 -17.45 -0.30
CA GLU A 180 8.08 -18.06 0.88
C GLU A 180 6.54 -18.13 0.76
N ALA A 181 5.94 -17.26 -0.05
CA ALA A 181 4.52 -17.26 -0.36
C ALA A 181 4.14 -18.13 -1.57
N GLY A 182 5.10 -18.80 -2.22
CA GLY A 182 4.86 -19.65 -3.40
C GLY A 182 4.84 -18.92 -4.73
N LEU A 183 5.43 -17.73 -4.79
CA LEU A 183 5.57 -16.93 -6.01
C LEU A 183 7.01 -16.96 -6.53
N GLU A 184 7.18 -16.78 -7.82
CA GLU A 184 8.48 -16.68 -8.49
C GLU A 184 8.79 -15.19 -8.78
N PRO A 185 9.63 -14.52 -7.97
CA PRO A 185 9.96 -13.13 -8.19
C PRO A 185 10.95 -12.96 -9.34
N GLY A 186 10.70 -11.95 -10.18
CA GLY A 186 11.65 -11.41 -11.15
C GLY A 186 12.62 -10.41 -10.51
N PRO A 187 13.54 -9.85 -11.32
CA PRO A 187 14.43 -8.77 -10.86
C PRO A 187 13.64 -7.49 -10.55
N PRO A 188 14.24 -6.55 -9.79
CA PRO A 188 13.71 -5.21 -9.65
C PRO A 188 13.52 -4.53 -11.01
N LEU A 189 12.48 -3.74 -11.14
CA LEU A 189 12.09 -3.04 -12.36
C LEU A 189 12.11 -1.53 -12.15
N GLY A 190 12.14 -0.78 -13.22
CA GLY A 190 11.92 0.66 -13.17
C GLY A 190 10.44 1.02 -13.08
N TYR A 191 10.19 2.29 -12.78
CA TYR A 191 8.87 2.90 -12.82
C TYR A 191 8.18 2.66 -14.16
N ARG A 192 6.98 2.13 -14.13
CA ARG A 192 6.17 1.77 -15.31
C ARG A 192 6.82 0.80 -16.29
N GLN A 193 7.78 -0.02 -15.84
CA GLN A 193 8.43 -1.02 -16.67
C GLN A 193 7.92 -2.43 -16.35
N GLY A 194 8.14 -3.39 -17.28
CA GLY A 194 7.89 -4.82 -17.07
C GLY A 194 6.65 -5.39 -17.72
N GLY A 195 6.00 -4.68 -18.65
CA GLY A 195 4.89 -5.22 -19.45
C GLY A 195 3.59 -5.51 -18.68
N PHE A 196 3.46 -5.01 -17.46
CA PHE A 196 2.23 -5.13 -16.64
C PHE A 196 1.15 -4.17 -17.17
N PRO A 197 -0.15 -4.55 -17.16
CA PRO A 197 -1.20 -3.71 -17.72
C PRO A 197 -1.46 -2.44 -16.88
N ASP A 198 -1.87 -1.39 -17.56
CA ASP A 198 -2.40 -0.14 -16.97
C ASP A 198 -1.46 0.55 -15.96
N LEU A 199 -0.12 0.36 -16.08
CA LEU A 199 0.86 0.96 -15.17
C LEU A 199 0.83 2.49 -15.16
N ASP A 200 0.43 3.13 -16.25
CA ASP A 200 0.25 4.58 -16.35
C ASP A 200 -0.84 5.11 -15.40
N GLN A 201 -1.83 4.29 -15.08
CA GLN A 201 -2.91 4.62 -14.15
C GLN A 201 -2.64 4.11 -12.72
N LEU A 202 -1.95 2.97 -12.58
CA LEU A 202 -1.67 2.32 -11.31
C LEU A 202 -0.48 2.95 -10.58
N GLU A 203 0.62 3.17 -11.27
CA GLU A 203 1.85 3.73 -10.69
C GLU A 203 1.86 5.26 -10.79
N ILE A 204 1.47 5.91 -9.70
CA ILE A 204 1.41 7.37 -9.61
C ILE A 204 2.65 8.01 -8.97
N ARG A 205 3.59 7.20 -8.47
CA ARG A 205 4.84 7.63 -7.82
C ARG A 205 6.02 6.99 -8.51
N GLU A 206 7.03 7.81 -8.83
CA GLU A 206 8.26 7.37 -9.53
C GLU A 206 9.29 6.74 -8.60
N GLN A 207 9.19 7.02 -7.30
CA GLN A 207 10.13 6.53 -6.29
C GLN A 207 9.62 5.28 -5.61
N GLY A 208 10.53 4.33 -5.36
CA GLY A 208 10.23 3.09 -4.66
C GLY A 208 10.88 1.87 -5.31
N LEU A 209 10.65 0.75 -4.68
CA LEU A 209 11.00 -0.58 -5.18
C LEU A 209 9.81 -1.13 -5.97
N PHE A 210 10.05 -1.46 -7.23
CA PHE A 210 9.07 -2.06 -8.13
C PHE A 210 9.47 -3.49 -8.45
N MET A 211 8.62 -4.45 -8.10
CA MET A 211 8.88 -5.86 -8.37
C MET A 211 7.67 -6.56 -8.96
N GLN A 212 7.94 -7.58 -9.75
CA GLN A 212 6.92 -8.52 -10.22
C GLN A 212 7.25 -9.93 -9.76
N ALA A 213 6.20 -10.71 -9.52
CA ALA A 213 6.33 -12.13 -9.29
C ALA A 213 5.23 -12.87 -10.03
N THR A 214 5.52 -14.08 -10.48
CA THR A 214 4.56 -14.94 -11.20
C THR A 214 4.11 -16.09 -10.29
N ARG A 215 2.86 -16.49 -10.40
CA ARG A 215 2.44 -17.77 -9.86
C ARG A 215 2.93 -18.91 -10.76
N PRO A 216 3.68 -19.90 -10.25
CA PRO A 216 4.06 -21.08 -11.01
C PRO A 216 2.86 -21.80 -11.65
N ALA A 217 3.12 -22.54 -12.73
CA ALA A 217 2.11 -23.31 -13.45
C ALA A 217 1.59 -24.52 -12.64
#